data_00d580ac64aeaaf26b67be55c9faa5f3
#
_entry.id   00d580ac64aeaaf26b67be55c9faa5f3
#
_cell.length_a   1.000
_cell.length_b   1.000
_cell.length_c   1.000
_cell.angle_alpha   90.00
_cell.angle_beta   90.00
_cell.angle_gamma   90.00
#
_symmetry.space_group_name_H-M   'P 1'
#
loop_
_entity.id
_entity.type
_entity.pdbx_description
1 polymer ?
#
loop_
_entity_poly.entity_id
_entity_poly.type
_entity_poly.pdbx_seq_one_letter_code
_entity_poly.pdbx_strand_id
1 'polypeptide(L)'
;MLKQHMPRGTAYVNVGHTNLTERVLGALEQAIAARIVVMVHDTIPLDYPQYQRPGTVEAFRAMLGRVQRHATLILCNSACTRADVFRHMTPRGPVPETLVSWLGIEGMTPDPTVEMPKGFDRSRPYFVTVGTIEPRKNHMFLLDLWSDMVRTQPPEAVPHLLICGARGWNNEDVFARLDSDPMMGRHVFEMPNLSDGQIATLLQRAHGALFPSHAEGFGLPPAEALALGVPVICNHLEIYTEILGDYPVYASVDDRYLWMQETERLAIGQNGRQVTGKGFQPPCWRSHFKAVLSRL
;
A
#
# COMPACT_ATOMS: atom_id res chain seq x y z
N MET A 1 8.73 -38.53 6.90
CA MET A 1 9.58 -37.38 7.23
C MET A 1 8.90 -36.37 8.15
N LEU A 2 7.76 -35.71 7.81
CA LEU A 2 7.14 -34.69 8.71
C LEU A 2 6.87 -35.23 10.12
N LYS A 3 6.26 -36.43 10.27
CA LYS A 3 5.96 -37.06 11.56
C LYS A 3 7.20 -37.36 12.45
N GLN A 4 8.38 -37.41 11.87
CA GLN A 4 9.63 -37.69 12.59
C GLN A 4 10.27 -36.43 13.17
N HIS A 5 9.94 -35.26 12.65
CA HIS A 5 10.61 -34.00 12.98
C HIS A 5 9.67 -32.92 13.56
N MET A 6 8.37 -33.13 13.46
CA MET A 6 7.37 -32.14 13.92
C MET A 6 6.33 -32.80 14.82
N PRO A 7 6.08 -32.28 16.04
CA PRO A 7 5.02 -32.73 16.91
C PRO A 7 3.63 -32.63 16.27
N ARG A 8 2.69 -33.46 16.70
CA ARG A 8 1.29 -33.31 16.32
C ARG A 8 0.75 -31.97 16.85
N GLY A 9 -0.09 -31.32 16.06
CA GLY A 9 -0.69 -30.03 16.41
C GLY A 9 0.25 -28.83 16.25
N THR A 10 1.44 -29.02 15.64
CA THR A 10 2.33 -27.89 15.31
C THR A 10 1.59 -26.87 14.46
N ALA A 11 1.72 -25.59 14.82
CA ALA A 11 1.17 -24.51 14.02
C ALA A 11 2.01 -24.27 12.76
N TYR A 12 1.36 -24.32 11.59
CA TYR A 12 1.92 -23.85 10.32
C TYR A 12 1.35 -22.48 10.00
N VAL A 13 2.17 -21.46 10.04
CA VAL A 13 1.77 -20.08 9.77
C VAL A 13 2.31 -19.66 8.39
N ASN A 14 1.42 -19.34 7.48
CA ASN A 14 1.76 -18.85 6.14
C ASN A 14 1.37 -17.37 5.99
N VAL A 15 2.36 -16.52 5.83
CA VAL A 15 2.17 -15.08 5.73
C VAL A 15 2.42 -14.53 4.32
N GLY A 16 2.88 -15.34 3.36
CA GLY A 16 3.31 -14.87 2.04
C GLY A 16 2.59 -15.52 0.86
N HIS A 17 1.50 -16.25 1.08
CA HIS A 17 0.71 -16.97 0.06
C HIS A 17 1.49 -18.01 -0.77
N THR A 18 2.76 -18.25 -0.47
CA THR A 18 3.58 -19.27 -1.13
C THR A 18 3.29 -20.66 -0.54
N ASN A 19 3.47 -21.71 -1.36
CA ASN A 19 3.29 -23.11 -0.95
C ASN A 19 1.89 -23.49 -0.42
N LEU A 20 0.86 -22.68 -0.67
CA LEU A 20 -0.53 -23.02 -0.35
C LEU A 20 -1.12 -23.97 -1.41
N THR A 21 -0.45 -25.11 -1.62
CA THR A 21 -0.88 -26.16 -2.55
C THR A 21 -1.65 -27.25 -1.81
N GLU A 22 -2.54 -27.96 -2.51
CA GLU A 22 -3.28 -29.10 -1.96
C GLU A 22 -2.35 -30.15 -1.35
N ARG A 23 -1.22 -30.42 -2.03
CA ARG A 23 -0.21 -31.37 -1.56
C ARG A 23 0.41 -30.95 -0.23
N VAL A 24 0.77 -29.67 -0.05
CA VAL A 24 1.40 -29.18 1.18
C VAL A 24 0.38 -29.15 2.32
N LEU A 25 -0.79 -28.56 2.08
CA LEU A 25 -1.82 -28.43 3.11
C LEU A 25 -2.34 -29.79 3.56
N GLY A 26 -2.66 -30.68 2.63
CA GLY A 26 -3.09 -32.05 2.94
C GLY A 26 -2.00 -32.87 3.67
N ALA A 27 -0.72 -32.69 3.32
CA ALA A 27 0.36 -33.36 4.05
C ALA A 27 0.50 -32.86 5.49
N LEU A 28 0.32 -31.57 5.74
CA LEU A 28 0.36 -30.98 7.08
C LEU A 28 -0.80 -31.50 7.96
N GLU A 29 -2.01 -31.57 7.42
CA GLU A 29 -3.16 -32.12 8.12
C GLU A 29 -2.98 -33.62 8.44
N GLN A 30 -2.72 -34.43 7.42
CA GLN A 30 -2.68 -35.89 7.55
C GLN A 30 -1.47 -36.38 8.34
N ALA A 31 -0.31 -35.72 8.18
CA ALA A 31 0.91 -36.20 8.82
C ALA A 31 1.00 -35.81 10.30
N ILE A 32 0.63 -34.60 10.65
CA ILE A 32 0.87 -34.03 11.98
C ILE A 32 -0.35 -33.38 12.61
N ALA A 33 -1.52 -33.43 11.94
CA ALA A 33 -2.72 -32.68 12.35
C ALA A 33 -2.37 -31.21 12.65
N ALA A 34 -1.63 -30.58 11.72
CA ALA A 34 -1.16 -29.21 11.88
C ALA A 34 -2.32 -28.25 12.06
N ARG A 35 -2.10 -27.24 12.88
CA ARG A 35 -2.94 -26.06 12.93
C ARG A 35 -2.52 -25.12 11.80
N ILE A 36 -3.34 -25.04 10.75
CA ILE A 36 -3.00 -24.24 9.55
C ILE A 36 -3.54 -22.84 9.70
N VAL A 37 -2.63 -21.88 9.76
CA VAL A 37 -2.93 -20.45 9.87
C VAL A 37 -2.44 -19.74 8.62
N VAL A 38 -3.32 -19.02 7.94
CA VAL A 38 -2.98 -18.31 6.69
C VAL A 38 -3.34 -16.85 6.83
N MET A 39 -2.39 -15.99 6.51
CA MET A 39 -2.65 -14.56 6.39
C MET A 39 -3.15 -14.22 5.00
N VAL A 40 -4.27 -13.52 4.92
CA VAL A 40 -4.80 -12.92 3.69
C VAL A 40 -4.58 -11.42 3.79
N HIS A 41 -3.77 -10.87 2.88
CA HIS A 41 -3.41 -9.45 2.88
C HIS A 41 -4.49 -8.58 2.24
N ASP A 42 -5.13 -9.08 1.21
CA ASP A 42 -6.23 -8.45 0.47
C ASP A 42 -6.91 -9.48 -0.43
N THR A 43 -7.98 -9.05 -1.10
CA THR A 43 -8.65 -9.80 -2.15
C THR A 43 -8.68 -9.04 -3.48
N ILE A 44 -7.79 -8.04 -3.62
CA ILE A 44 -7.66 -7.18 -4.81
C ILE A 44 -7.66 -7.96 -6.12
N PRO A 45 -6.98 -9.14 -6.24
CA PRO A 45 -7.05 -9.91 -7.48
C PRO A 45 -8.45 -10.35 -7.90
N LEU A 46 -9.38 -10.49 -6.96
CA LEU A 46 -10.77 -10.86 -7.25
C LEU A 46 -11.68 -9.65 -7.46
N ASP A 47 -11.38 -8.55 -6.76
CA ASP A 47 -12.23 -7.35 -6.72
C ASP A 47 -11.89 -6.38 -7.85
N TYR A 48 -10.64 -6.36 -8.26
CA TYR A 48 -10.11 -5.49 -9.32
C TYR A 48 -9.35 -6.32 -10.37
N PRO A 49 -10.01 -7.26 -11.05
CA PRO A 49 -9.38 -8.16 -12.01
C PRO A 49 -8.72 -7.41 -13.18
N GLN A 50 -9.21 -6.21 -13.52
CA GLN A 50 -8.68 -5.35 -14.58
C GLN A 50 -7.25 -4.86 -14.30
N TYR A 51 -6.82 -4.83 -13.04
CA TYR A 51 -5.46 -4.41 -12.67
C TYR A 51 -4.48 -5.59 -12.56
N GLN A 52 -4.94 -6.82 -12.82
CA GLN A 52 -4.15 -8.02 -12.61
C GLN A 52 -3.47 -8.51 -13.91
N ARG A 53 -2.36 -9.22 -13.72
CA ARG A 53 -1.76 -9.97 -14.82
C ARG A 53 -2.65 -11.15 -15.22
N PRO A 54 -2.60 -11.58 -16.50
CA PRO A 54 -3.32 -12.79 -16.94
C PRO A 54 -3.03 -13.99 -16.03
N GLY A 55 -4.06 -14.73 -15.66
CA GLY A 55 -3.97 -15.92 -14.81
C GLY A 55 -3.90 -15.66 -13.30
N THR A 56 -3.67 -14.42 -12.86
CA THR A 56 -3.60 -14.08 -11.41
C THR A 56 -4.94 -14.31 -10.72
N VAL A 57 -6.03 -13.92 -11.35
CA VAL A 57 -7.40 -14.02 -10.78
C VAL A 57 -7.77 -15.47 -10.49
N GLU A 58 -7.55 -16.36 -11.47
CA GLU A 58 -7.83 -17.79 -11.35
C GLU A 58 -6.95 -18.46 -10.31
N ALA A 59 -5.65 -18.13 -10.33
CA ALA A 59 -4.69 -18.65 -9.36
C ALA A 59 -5.05 -18.23 -7.93
N PHE A 60 -5.42 -16.96 -7.73
CA PHE A 60 -5.81 -16.43 -6.43
C PHE A 60 -7.13 -17.06 -5.95
N ARG A 61 -8.13 -17.18 -6.83
CA ARG A 61 -9.41 -17.83 -6.52
C ARG A 61 -9.21 -19.29 -6.08
N ALA A 62 -8.35 -20.01 -6.78
CA ALA A 62 -8.02 -21.38 -6.43
C ALA A 62 -7.27 -21.48 -5.10
N MET A 63 -6.33 -20.56 -4.84
CA MET A 63 -5.61 -20.46 -3.57
C MET A 63 -6.58 -20.18 -2.42
N LEU A 64 -7.46 -19.19 -2.56
CA LEU A 64 -8.45 -18.82 -1.53
C LEU A 64 -9.40 -20.00 -1.23
N GLY A 65 -9.78 -20.77 -2.25
CA GLY A 65 -10.59 -22.00 -2.08
C GLY A 65 -9.86 -23.08 -1.31
N ARG A 66 -8.52 -23.23 -1.46
CA ARG A 66 -7.72 -24.15 -0.64
C ARG A 66 -7.62 -23.65 0.80
N VAL A 67 -7.37 -22.35 0.99
CA VAL A 67 -7.36 -21.74 2.32
C VAL A 67 -8.68 -22.02 3.05
N GLN A 68 -9.82 -21.84 2.37
CA GLN A 68 -11.15 -22.12 2.97
C GLN A 68 -11.31 -23.57 3.43
N ARG A 69 -10.76 -24.56 2.71
CA ARG A 69 -10.87 -25.96 3.06
C ARG A 69 -9.92 -26.42 4.18
N HIS A 70 -8.74 -25.84 4.24
CA HIS A 70 -7.64 -26.36 5.06
C HIS A 70 -7.25 -25.48 6.24
N ALA A 71 -7.51 -24.16 6.16
CA ALA A 71 -7.13 -23.27 7.25
C ALA A 71 -8.02 -23.48 8.49
N THR A 72 -7.40 -23.51 9.65
CA THR A 72 -8.09 -23.44 10.93
C THR A 72 -8.31 -22.00 11.38
N LEU A 73 -7.43 -21.10 10.93
CA LEU A 73 -7.50 -19.67 11.23
C LEU A 73 -7.02 -18.86 10.02
N ILE A 74 -7.76 -17.83 9.67
CA ILE A 74 -7.36 -16.82 8.70
C ILE A 74 -7.01 -15.53 9.45
N LEU A 75 -5.79 -15.05 9.26
CA LEU A 75 -5.37 -13.73 9.72
C LEU A 75 -5.72 -12.72 8.64
N CYS A 76 -6.44 -11.67 9.00
CA CYS A 76 -6.73 -10.54 8.13
C CYS A 76 -6.01 -9.31 8.69
N ASN A 77 -5.31 -8.56 7.82
CA ASN A 77 -4.60 -7.37 8.25
C ASN A 77 -5.54 -6.20 8.60
N SER A 78 -6.83 -6.31 8.26
CA SER A 78 -7.84 -5.27 8.52
C SER A 78 -9.24 -5.87 8.64
N ALA A 79 -10.20 -5.09 9.16
CA ALA A 79 -11.61 -5.45 9.13
C ALA A 79 -12.16 -5.42 7.71
N CYS A 80 -11.70 -4.49 6.87
CA CYS A 80 -12.02 -4.47 5.44
C CYS A 80 -11.61 -5.77 4.77
N THR A 81 -10.36 -6.22 4.91
CA THR A 81 -9.90 -7.50 4.35
C THR A 81 -10.70 -8.68 4.88
N ARG A 82 -11.07 -8.68 6.17
CA ARG A 82 -11.94 -9.72 6.73
C ARG A 82 -13.31 -9.73 6.06
N ALA A 83 -13.92 -8.59 5.87
CA ALA A 83 -15.21 -8.47 5.19
C ALA A 83 -15.14 -9.02 3.76
N ASP A 84 -14.08 -8.72 3.04
CA ASP A 84 -13.83 -9.23 1.69
C ASP A 84 -13.62 -10.75 1.66
N VAL A 85 -12.86 -11.29 2.61
CA VAL A 85 -12.69 -12.76 2.77
C VAL A 85 -14.05 -13.42 2.97
N PHE A 86 -14.91 -12.88 3.85
CA PHE A 86 -16.26 -13.39 4.03
C PHE A 86 -17.10 -13.30 2.75
N ARG A 87 -17.05 -12.18 2.05
CA ARG A 87 -17.78 -11.97 0.80
C ARG A 87 -17.42 -13.01 -0.27
N HIS A 88 -16.14 -13.36 -0.38
CA HIS A 88 -15.66 -14.33 -1.38
C HIS A 88 -15.82 -15.79 -0.95
N MET A 89 -15.76 -16.10 0.36
CA MET A 89 -15.83 -17.47 0.85
C MET A 89 -17.25 -17.95 1.15
N THR A 90 -18.12 -17.10 1.74
CA THR A 90 -19.48 -17.48 2.17
C THR A 90 -20.31 -18.18 1.08
N PRO A 91 -20.26 -17.75 -0.19
CA PRO A 91 -21.03 -18.44 -1.25
C PRO A 91 -20.57 -19.87 -1.53
N ARG A 92 -19.39 -20.27 -1.02
CA ARG A 92 -18.77 -21.59 -1.25
C ARG A 92 -18.88 -22.52 -0.05
N GLY A 93 -19.36 -22.01 1.09
CA GLY A 93 -19.48 -22.79 2.32
C GLY A 93 -18.98 -22.03 3.56
N PRO A 94 -18.80 -22.73 4.68
CA PRO A 94 -18.37 -22.11 5.92
C PRO A 94 -16.99 -21.44 5.79
N VAL A 95 -16.86 -20.28 6.41
CA VAL A 95 -15.60 -19.56 6.51
C VAL A 95 -14.87 -20.02 7.75
N PRO A 96 -13.56 -20.35 7.67
CA PRO A 96 -12.74 -20.65 8.85
C PRO A 96 -12.77 -19.52 9.88
N GLU A 97 -12.32 -19.81 11.11
CA GLU A 97 -12.13 -18.76 12.11
C GLU A 97 -11.26 -17.63 11.54
N THR A 98 -11.61 -16.38 11.82
CA THR A 98 -10.84 -15.22 11.35
C THR A 98 -10.37 -14.36 12.52
N LEU A 99 -9.17 -13.80 12.41
CA LEU A 99 -8.63 -12.81 13.34
C LEU A 99 -8.17 -11.59 12.58
N VAL A 100 -8.68 -10.40 12.95
CA VAL A 100 -8.13 -9.13 12.48
C VAL A 100 -6.93 -8.76 13.33
N SER A 101 -5.80 -8.51 12.66
CA SER A 101 -4.57 -8.08 13.30
C SER A 101 -3.82 -7.14 12.40
N TRP A 102 -3.89 -5.85 12.68
CA TRP A 102 -3.24 -4.81 11.89
C TRP A 102 -1.74 -5.03 11.80
N LEU A 103 -1.17 -4.75 10.63
CA LEU A 103 0.29 -4.77 10.45
C LEU A 103 0.93 -3.68 11.29
N GLY A 104 2.10 -3.95 11.82
CA GLY A 104 2.90 -2.92 12.48
C GLY A 104 3.53 -1.98 11.45
N ILE A 105 3.64 -0.72 11.83
CA ILE A 105 4.39 0.28 11.07
C ILE A 105 5.66 0.57 11.87
N GLU A 106 6.79 0.30 11.26
CA GLU A 106 8.08 0.60 11.86
C GLU A 106 8.48 2.04 11.58
N GLY A 107 9.09 2.68 12.56
CA GLY A 107 9.68 3.99 12.36
C GLY A 107 10.85 3.90 11.38
N MET A 108 10.70 4.50 10.21
CA MET A 108 11.79 4.56 9.24
C MET A 108 12.88 5.52 9.73
N THR A 109 14.14 5.06 9.74
CA THR A 109 15.30 5.92 10.05
C THR A 109 15.74 6.62 8.78
N PRO A 110 15.72 7.97 8.74
CA PRO A 110 16.14 8.71 7.55
C PRO A 110 17.61 8.46 7.19
N ASP A 111 17.85 8.29 5.89
CA ASP A 111 19.17 8.22 5.28
C ASP A 111 19.40 9.45 4.41
N PRO A 112 20.22 10.41 4.84
CA PRO A 112 20.44 11.66 4.10
C PRO A 112 21.28 11.50 2.83
N THR A 113 21.76 10.30 2.52
CA THR A 113 22.60 10.05 1.33
C THR A 113 21.78 10.05 0.02
N VAL A 114 20.45 10.24 0.10
CA VAL A 114 19.61 10.32 -1.09
C VAL A 114 20.02 11.51 -1.97
N GLU A 115 20.35 11.21 -3.22
CA GLU A 115 20.67 12.22 -4.23
C GLU A 115 19.39 12.67 -4.93
N MET A 116 19.25 14.00 -5.07
CA MET A 116 18.14 14.56 -5.82
C MET A 116 18.40 14.44 -7.33
N PRO A 117 17.38 14.16 -8.13
CA PRO A 117 17.56 13.98 -9.56
C PRO A 117 17.99 15.29 -10.26
N LYS A 118 18.66 15.13 -11.39
CA LYS A 118 19.06 16.28 -12.21
C LYS A 118 17.85 17.13 -12.60
N GLY A 119 17.96 18.44 -12.44
CA GLY A 119 16.87 19.38 -12.72
C GLY A 119 15.96 19.66 -11.54
N PHE A 120 16.14 18.97 -10.42
CA PHE A 120 15.36 19.22 -9.21
C PHE A 120 15.82 20.54 -8.53
N ASP A 121 14.89 21.47 -8.39
CA ASP A 121 15.11 22.72 -7.69
C ASP A 121 14.73 22.60 -6.22
N ARG A 122 15.72 22.63 -5.33
CA ARG A 122 15.53 22.50 -3.86
C ARG A 122 14.78 23.68 -3.22
N SER A 123 14.63 24.78 -3.93
CA SER A 123 13.90 25.96 -3.44
C SER A 123 12.37 25.79 -3.63
N ARG A 124 11.95 24.88 -4.48
CA ARG A 124 10.54 24.62 -4.75
C ARG A 124 9.92 23.63 -3.76
N PRO A 125 8.64 23.81 -3.41
CA PRO A 125 7.90 22.78 -2.71
C PRO A 125 7.86 21.48 -3.52
N TYR A 126 7.82 20.34 -2.84
CA TYR A 126 7.67 19.08 -3.53
C TYR A 126 6.76 18.10 -2.77
N PHE A 127 6.17 17.20 -3.53
CA PHE A 127 5.31 16.13 -3.06
C PHE A 127 5.89 14.77 -3.43
N VAL A 128 5.53 13.75 -2.67
CA VAL A 128 6.02 12.38 -2.86
C VAL A 128 4.85 11.44 -3.04
N THR A 129 4.97 10.51 -3.97
CA THR A 129 4.14 9.29 -4.00
C THR A 129 5.05 8.08 -3.91
N VAL A 130 4.65 7.06 -3.13
CA VAL A 130 5.47 5.88 -2.85
C VAL A 130 4.72 4.61 -3.26
N GLY A 131 5.38 3.77 -4.03
CA GLY A 131 4.87 2.45 -4.41
C GLY A 131 5.18 2.08 -5.85
N THR A 132 5.05 0.80 -6.16
CA THR A 132 5.21 0.27 -7.52
C THR A 132 4.31 1.02 -8.50
N ILE A 133 4.84 1.40 -9.65
CA ILE A 133 4.09 2.08 -10.72
C ILE A 133 3.24 1.04 -11.44
N GLU A 134 2.06 0.77 -10.90
CA GLU A 134 1.07 -0.21 -11.37
C GLU A 134 -0.32 0.41 -11.49
N PRO A 135 -1.28 -0.15 -12.25
CA PRO A 135 -2.56 0.50 -12.56
C PRO A 135 -3.36 0.92 -11.33
N ARG A 136 -3.43 0.07 -10.30
CA ARG A 136 -4.23 0.37 -9.10
C ARG A 136 -3.73 1.57 -8.30
N LYS A 137 -2.45 1.94 -8.44
CA LYS A 137 -1.83 3.11 -7.77
C LYS A 137 -2.15 4.44 -8.47
N ASN A 138 -2.70 4.37 -9.69
CA ASN A 138 -3.25 5.52 -10.41
C ASN A 138 -2.27 6.69 -10.62
N HIS A 139 -1.04 6.38 -11.02
CA HIS A 139 -0.04 7.42 -11.31
C HIS A 139 -0.46 8.32 -12.47
N MET A 140 -1.30 7.83 -13.40
CA MET A 140 -1.86 8.64 -14.49
C MET A 140 -2.58 9.87 -13.94
N PHE A 141 -3.36 9.70 -12.87
CA PHE A 141 -4.07 10.80 -12.21
C PHE A 141 -3.10 11.91 -11.76
N LEU A 142 -1.96 11.54 -11.15
CA LEU A 142 -0.95 12.52 -10.72
C LEU A 142 -0.30 13.23 -11.91
N LEU A 143 0.00 12.49 -12.98
CA LEU A 143 0.56 13.09 -14.19
C LEU A 143 -0.43 14.08 -14.83
N ASP A 144 -1.73 13.77 -14.82
CA ASP A 144 -2.77 14.68 -15.30
C ASP A 144 -2.90 15.90 -14.39
N LEU A 145 -2.85 15.72 -13.08
CA LEU A 145 -2.90 16.80 -12.10
C LEU A 145 -1.74 17.79 -12.31
N TRP A 146 -0.52 17.28 -12.51
CA TRP A 146 0.64 18.12 -12.80
C TRP A 146 0.56 18.78 -14.18
N SER A 147 0.01 18.11 -15.19
CA SER A 147 -0.26 18.72 -16.51
C SER A 147 -1.21 19.91 -16.39
N ASP A 148 -2.26 19.78 -15.57
CA ASP A 148 -3.21 20.87 -15.33
C ASP A 148 -2.52 22.05 -14.61
N MET A 149 -1.67 21.79 -13.60
CA MET A 149 -0.91 22.85 -12.93
C MET A 149 0.07 23.55 -13.87
N VAL A 150 0.82 22.80 -14.68
CA VAL A 150 1.77 23.37 -15.67
C VAL A 150 1.05 24.25 -16.72
N ARG A 151 -0.18 23.89 -17.07
CA ARG A 151 -0.98 24.64 -18.04
C ARG A 151 -1.56 25.93 -17.44
N THR A 152 -1.89 25.95 -16.16
CA THR A 152 -2.65 27.02 -15.52
C THR A 152 -1.81 27.95 -14.66
N GLN A 153 -0.58 27.56 -14.31
CA GLN A 153 0.29 28.33 -13.41
C GLN A 153 1.63 28.69 -14.06
N PRO A 154 2.29 29.75 -13.58
CA PRO A 154 3.67 30.02 -13.95
C PRO A 154 4.59 28.84 -13.59
N PRO A 155 5.58 28.51 -14.43
CA PRO A 155 6.43 27.34 -14.22
C PRO A 155 7.10 27.29 -12.82
N GLU A 156 7.45 28.45 -12.27
CA GLU A 156 8.08 28.59 -10.95
C GLU A 156 7.12 28.31 -9.79
N ALA A 157 5.81 28.42 -10.01
CA ALA A 157 4.80 28.15 -8.98
C ALA A 157 4.41 26.64 -8.89
N VAL A 158 4.68 25.89 -9.95
CA VAL A 158 4.35 24.46 -9.99
C VAL A 158 5.29 23.67 -9.08
N PRO A 159 4.79 22.95 -8.06
CA PRO A 159 5.63 22.13 -7.19
C PRO A 159 6.25 20.94 -7.93
N HIS A 160 7.26 20.35 -7.36
CA HIS A 160 7.82 19.08 -7.87
C HIS A 160 7.02 17.88 -7.38
N LEU A 161 6.92 16.84 -8.21
CA LEU A 161 6.42 15.51 -7.85
C LEU A 161 7.56 14.49 -7.93
N LEU A 162 7.82 13.78 -6.85
CA LEU A 162 8.73 12.64 -6.81
C LEU A 162 7.91 11.34 -6.80
N ILE A 163 8.10 10.51 -7.82
CA ILE A 163 7.47 9.19 -7.94
C ILE A 163 8.50 8.16 -7.47
N CYS A 164 8.37 7.73 -6.22
CA CYS A 164 9.30 6.81 -5.57
C CYS A 164 8.81 5.37 -5.71
N GLY A 165 9.32 4.66 -6.71
CA GLY A 165 8.98 3.26 -6.95
C GLY A 165 9.45 2.73 -8.29
N ALA A 166 9.54 1.41 -8.40
CA ALA A 166 9.89 0.74 -9.64
C ALA A 166 8.66 0.61 -10.56
N ARG A 167 8.91 0.58 -11.87
CA ARG A 167 7.89 0.26 -12.87
C ARG A 167 7.42 -1.18 -12.68
N GLY A 168 6.11 -1.37 -12.60
CA GLY A 168 5.46 -2.65 -12.34
C GLY A 168 4.98 -3.33 -13.63
N TRP A 169 3.66 -3.48 -13.77
CA TRP A 169 3.03 -4.21 -14.87
C TRP A 169 1.77 -3.50 -15.37
N ASN A 170 1.35 -3.83 -16.60
CA ASN A 170 0.09 -3.39 -17.24
C ASN A 170 -0.14 -1.86 -17.12
N ASN A 171 0.90 -1.06 -17.28
CA ASN A 171 0.85 0.39 -17.09
C ASN A 171 1.61 1.15 -18.20
N GLU A 172 1.56 0.61 -19.41
CA GLU A 172 2.32 1.05 -20.57
C GLU A 172 2.05 2.52 -20.91
N ASP A 173 0.81 3.00 -20.76
CA ASP A 173 0.44 4.39 -21.01
C ASP A 173 1.12 5.34 -20.00
N VAL A 174 1.21 4.94 -18.74
CA VAL A 174 1.96 5.69 -17.72
C VAL A 174 3.45 5.69 -18.05
N PHE A 175 4.01 4.53 -18.42
CA PHE A 175 5.43 4.42 -18.79
C PHE A 175 5.77 5.30 -20.00
N ALA A 176 4.91 5.30 -21.03
CA ALA A 176 5.10 6.15 -22.20
C ALA A 176 5.13 7.65 -21.82
N ARG A 177 4.26 8.07 -20.90
CA ARG A 177 4.29 9.44 -20.38
C ARG A 177 5.54 9.75 -19.57
N LEU A 178 5.96 8.84 -18.67
CA LEU A 178 7.19 8.99 -17.91
C LEU A 178 8.44 9.10 -18.80
N ASP A 179 8.41 8.48 -19.98
CA ASP A 179 9.53 8.50 -20.93
C ASP A 179 9.54 9.75 -21.84
N SER A 180 8.39 10.36 -22.12
CA SER A 180 8.28 11.36 -23.19
C SER A 180 7.63 12.67 -22.80
N ASP A 181 6.96 12.76 -21.64
CA ASP A 181 6.26 13.98 -21.25
C ASP A 181 7.25 15.11 -20.94
N PRO A 182 7.07 16.33 -21.52
CA PRO A 182 7.96 17.48 -21.26
C PRO A 182 8.07 17.91 -19.79
N MET A 183 7.16 17.50 -18.92
CA MET A 183 7.23 17.74 -17.48
C MET A 183 8.32 16.93 -16.80
N MET A 184 8.74 15.80 -17.40
CA MET A 184 9.72 14.92 -16.81
C MET A 184 11.09 15.59 -16.73
N GLY A 185 11.74 15.46 -15.58
CA GLY A 185 13.01 16.12 -15.29
C GLY A 185 12.93 17.64 -15.05
N ARG A 186 11.72 18.20 -15.02
CA ARG A 186 11.44 19.64 -14.72
C ARG A 186 10.50 19.82 -13.53
N HIS A 187 9.37 19.11 -13.54
CA HIS A 187 8.34 19.16 -12.51
C HIS A 187 8.06 17.78 -11.91
N VAL A 188 8.23 16.72 -12.69
CA VAL A 188 7.99 15.34 -12.28
C VAL A 188 9.29 14.55 -12.42
N PHE A 189 9.60 13.74 -11.40
CA PHE A 189 10.83 12.95 -11.33
C PHE A 189 10.52 11.52 -10.88
N GLU A 190 10.98 10.56 -11.68
CA GLU A 190 10.92 9.14 -11.32
C GLU A 190 12.16 8.76 -10.52
N MET A 191 11.95 8.16 -9.35
CA MET A 191 13.02 7.76 -8.41
C MET A 191 12.89 6.29 -8.05
N PRO A 192 13.35 5.37 -8.90
CA PRO A 192 13.34 3.96 -8.62
C PRO A 192 14.43 3.54 -7.62
N ASN A 193 14.26 2.37 -7.01
CA ASN A 193 15.30 1.68 -6.24
C ASN A 193 15.83 2.44 -5.01
N LEU A 194 15.01 3.27 -4.38
CA LEU A 194 15.33 3.91 -3.12
C LEU A 194 15.21 2.91 -1.96
N SER A 195 16.10 3.04 -0.97
CA SER A 195 15.95 2.38 0.33
C SER A 195 14.85 3.04 1.17
N ASP A 196 14.32 2.32 2.16
CA ASP A 196 13.32 2.86 3.08
C ASP A 196 13.83 4.13 3.80
N GLY A 197 15.11 4.16 4.17
CA GLY A 197 15.74 5.34 4.78
C GLY A 197 15.80 6.54 3.85
N GLN A 198 16.08 6.33 2.57
CA GLN A 198 16.05 7.37 1.54
C GLN A 198 14.62 7.88 1.30
N ILE A 199 13.63 6.99 1.25
CA ILE A 199 12.20 7.35 1.17
C ILE A 199 11.80 8.17 2.39
N ALA A 200 12.20 7.74 3.60
CA ALA A 200 11.94 8.48 4.83
C ALA A 200 12.51 9.92 4.78
N THR A 201 13.73 10.08 4.25
CA THR A 201 14.37 11.40 4.09
C THR A 201 13.59 12.29 3.14
N LEU A 202 13.13 11.74 2.00
CA LEU A 202 12.31 12.49 1.03
C LEU A 202 10.96 12.87 1.64
N LEU A 203 10.29 11.93 2.30
CA LEU A 203 9.02 12.19 2.96
C LEU A 203 9.15 13.27 4.03
N GLN A 204 10.12 13.18 4.94
CA GLN A 204 10.30 14.17 6.01
C GLN A 204 10.49 15.62 5.51
N ARG A 205 10.97 15.80 4.31
CA ARG A 205 11.21 17.12 3.71
C ARG A 205 10.12 17.52 2.72
N ALA A 206 9.20 16.61 2.39
CA ALA A 206 8.09 16.87 1.47
C ALA A 206 7.05 17.81 2.08
N HIS A 207 6.35 18.54 1.25
CA HIS A 207 5.19 19.34 1.61
C HIS A 207 3.93 18.49 1.80
N GLY A 208 3.91 17.30 1.20
CA GLY A 208 2.87 16.30 1.37
C GLY A 208 3.18 15.01 0.61
N ALA A 209 2.43 13.97 0.93
CA ALA A 209 2.46 12.69 0.24
C ALA A 209 1.08 12.41 -0.41
N LEU A 210 1.08 11.89 -1.64
CA LEU A 210 -0.11 11.77 -2.48
C LEU A 210 -0.36 10.30 -2.85
N PHE A 211 -1.58 9.81 -2.57
CA PHE A 211 -1.96 8.42 -2.80
C PHE A 211 -3.33 8.30 -3.48
N PRO A 212 -3.43 8.49 -4.81
CA PRO A 212 -4.68 8.42 -5.57
C PRO A 212 -5.10 6.99 -5.91
N SER A 213 -4.70 6.01 -5.11
CA SER A 213 -4.92 4.59 -5.38
C SER A 213 -6.39 4.25 -5.55
N HIS A 214 -6.72 3.36 -6.50
CA HIS A 214 -8.05 2.78 -6.66
C HIS A 214 -8.32 1.65 -5.67
N ALA A 215 -7.27 0.96 -5.21
CA ALA A 215 -7.37 -0.15 -4.27
C ALA A 215 -6.08 -0.34 -3.47
N GLU A 216 -6.22 -0.73 -2.20
CA GLU A 216 -5.10 -1.02 -1.29
C GLU A 216 -5.43 -2.20 -0.37
N GLY A 217 -4.40 -2.95 -0.02
CA GLY A 217 -4.54 -4.05 0.93
C GLY A 217 -4.47 -3.60 2.39
N PHE A 218 -3.63 -2.60 2.69
CA PHE A 218 -3.49 -2.03 4.05
C PHE A 218 -3.23 -0.53 4.04
N GLY A 219 -2.38 -0.06 3.13
CA GLY A 219 -2.02 1.36 3.07
C GLY A 219 -0.78 1.70 3.89
N LEU A 220 0.27 0.87 3.84
CA LEU A 220 1.53 1.14 4.54
C LEU A 220 2.14 2.50 4.16
N PRO A 221 2.33 2.87 2.86
CA PRO A 221 2.99 4.11 2.53
C PRO A 221 2.31 5.39 3.06
N PRO A 222 0.99 5.57 2.97
CA PRO A 222 0.35 6.74 3.58
C PRO A 222 0.42 6.72 5.12
N ALA A 223 0.37 5.55 5.76
CA ALA A 223 0.50 5.45 7.20
C ALA A 223 1.93 5.74 7.68
N GLU A 224 2.95 5.32 6.92
CA GLU A 224 4.36 5.68 7.15
C GLU A 224 4.60 7.18 6.99
N ALA A 225 4.00 7.81 5.97
CA ALA A 225 4.05 9.25 5.79
C ALA A 225 3.45 10.01 6.99
N LEU A 226 2.26 9.59 7.46
CA LEU A 226 1.64 10.16 8.65
C LEU A 226 2.49 9.95 9.92
N ALA A 227 3.10 8.78 10.08
CA ALA A 227 3.99 8.50 11.21
C ALA A 227 5.24 9.40 11.22
N LEU A 228 5.68 9.84 10.04
CA LEU A 228 6.75 10.84 9.88
C LEU A 228 6.24 12.29 10.03
N GLY A 229 4.96 12.50 10.28
CA GLY A 229 4.34 13.82 10.41
C GLY A 229 4.15 14.54 9.07
N VAL A 230 4.11 13.82 7.97
CA VAL A 230 3.91 14.37 6.62
C VAL A 230 2.43 14.47 6.31
N PRO A 231 1.91 15.60 5.82
CA PRO A 231 0.55 15.71 5.34
C PRO A 231 0.26 14.71 4.23
N VAL A 232 -0.88 14.05 4.30
CA VAL A 232 -1.31 13.06 3.30
C VAL A 232 -2.59 13.50 2.62
N ILE A 233 -2.61 13.44 1.30
CA ILE A 233 -3.83 13.51 0.49
C ILE A 233 -4.00 12.13 -0.16
N CYS A 234 -5.14 11.51 0.02
CA CYS A 234 -5.40 10.19 -0.53
C CYS A 234 -6.84 10.04 -1.04
N ASN A 235 -7.03 9.06 -1.93
CA ASN A 235 -8.37 8.68 -2.35
C ASN A 235 -9.19 8.18 -1.17
N HIS A 236 -10.51 8.33 -1.23
CA HIS A 236 -11.41 7.85 -0.18
C HIS A 236 -11.63 6.33 -0.34
N LEU A 237 -10.82 5.54 0.38
CA LEU A 237 -10.92 4.09 0.46
C LEU A 237 -11.29 3.68 1.91
N GLU A 238 -12.18 2.70 2.07
CA GLU A 238 -12.58 2.20 3.39
C GLU A 238 -11.36 1.74 4.21
N ILE A 239 -10.40 1.06 3.57
CA ILE A 239 -9.17 0.63 4.23
C ILE A 239 -8.33 1.81 4.73
N TYR A 240 -8.28 2.91 3.99
CA TYR A 240 -7.59 4.11 4.45
C TYR A 240 -8.29 4.73 5.66
N THR A 241 -9.62 4.78 5.64
CA THR A 241 -10.40 5.26 6.79
C THR A 241 -10.19 4.38 8.03
N GLU A 242 -10.12 3.05 7.86
CA GLU A 242 -9.85 2.12 8.97
C GLU A 242 -8.46 2.34 9.59
N ILE A 243 -7.43 2.53 8.77
CA ILE A 243 -6.04 2.55 9.24
C ILE A 243 -5.55 3.95 9.58
N LEU A 244 -5.97 4.95 8.80
CA LEU A 244 -5.45 6.32 8.92
C LEU A 244 -6.38 7.24 9.72
N GLY A 245 -7.64 6.84 9.98
CA GLY A 245 -8.63 7.67 10.67
C GLY A 245 -8.86 8.99 9.92
N ASP A 246 -9.00 10.07 10.67
CA ASP A 246 -9.28 11.41 10.16
C ASP A 246 -8.01 12.25 9.89
N TYR A 247 -6.84 11.61 9.84
CA TYR A 247 -5.58 12.33 9.67
C TYR A 247 -5.30 12.84 8.25
N PRO A 248 -5.58 12.06 7.17
CA PRO A 248 -5.36 12.55 5.81
C PRO A 248 -6.49 13.45 5.32
N VAL A 249 -6.21 14.21 4.26
CA VAL A 249 -7.26 14.76 3.42
C VAL A 249 -7.75 13.68 2.48
N TYR A 250 -9.02 13.31 2.61
CA TYR A 250 -9.67 12.39 1.69
C TYR A 250 -10.26 13.15 0.51
N ALA A 251 -9.78 12.87 -0.70
CA ALA A 251 -10.25 13.48 -1.93
C ALA A 251 -10.52 12.39 -2.96
N SER A 252 -11.74 12.36 -3.50
CA SER A 252 -12.06 11.43 -4.60
C SER A 252 -11.18 11.71 -5.81
N VAL A 253 -10.73 10.65 -6.48
CA VAL A 253 -10.00 10.79 -7.76
C VAL A 253 -10.88 11.33 -8.89
N ASP A 254 -12.19 11.42 -8.69
CA ASP A 254 -13.12 12.09 -9.60
C ASP A 254 -13.13 13.62 -9.39
N ASP A 255 -12.60 14.11 -8.26
CA ASP A 255 -12.52 15.55 -7.93
C ASP A 255 -11.08 16.05 -8.02
N ARG A 256 -10.57 16.18 -9.25
CA ARG A 256 -9.21 16.68 -9.50
C ARG A 256 -9.03 18.13 -9.02
N TYR A 257 -10.10 18.92 -8.98
CA TYR A 257 -10.04 20.28 -8.48
C TYR A 257 -9.67 20.33 -6.99
N LEU A 258 -10.29 19.50 -6.17
CA LEU A 258 -9.96 19.39 -4.74
C LEU A 258 -8.51 18.94 -4.53
N TRP A 259 -8.03 17.96 -5.30
CA TRP A 259 -6.62 17.55 -5.26
C TRP A 259 -5.65 18.68 -5.58
N MET A 260 -5.95 19.48 -6.62
CA MET A 260 -5.14 20.63 -7.01
C MET A 260 -5.15 21.68 -5.89
N GLN A 261 -6.31 22.05 -5.40
CA GLN A 261 -6.48 23.04 -4.33
C GLN A 261 -5.72 22.65 -3.05
N GLU A 262 -5.82 21.40 -2.61
CA GLU A 262 -5.12 20.92 -1.42
C GLU A 262 -3.61 20.84 -1.63
N THR A 263 -3.16 20.43 -2.81
CA THR A 263 -1.74 20.43 -3.17
C THR A 263 -1.18 21.86 -3.15
N GLU A 264 -1.87 22.82 -3.76
CA GLU A 264 -1.49 24.24 -3.73
C GLU A 264 -1.47 24.81 -2.30
N ARG A 265 -2.49 24.51 -1.50
CA ARG A 265 -2.57 24.93 -0.10
C ARG A 265 -1.36 24.45 0.71
N LEU A 266 -0.95 23.18 0.53
CA LEU A 266 0.21 22.61 1.19
C LEU A 266 1.52 23.21 0.64
N ALA A 267 1.61 23.51 -0.65
CA ALA A 267 2.78 24.11 -1.28
C ALA A 267 3.04 25.56 -0.80
N ILE A 268 1.98 26.34 -0.57
CA ILE A 268 2.07 27.74 -0.13
C ILE A 268 2.28 27.83 1.38
N GLY A 269 1.91 26.83 2.13
CA GLY A 269 1.99 26.79 3.59
C GLY A 269 3.40 27.07 4.09
N GLN A 270 3.67 28.35 4.35
CA GLN A 270 4.94 28.82 4.91
C GLN A 270 5.10 28.33 6.34
N ASN A 271 6.29 27.78 6.67
CA ASN A 271 6.86 27.62 8.01
C ASN A 271 6.08 26.77 9.03
N GLY A 272 4.95 26.32 8.72
CA GLY A 272 4.25 25.37 9.53
C GLY A 272 4.02 24.15 8.68
N ARG A 273 4.88 23.12 8.78
CA ARG A 273 4.33 21.79 8.80
C ARG A 273 3.10 21.88 9.68
N GLN A 274 1.92 22.15 9.11
CA GLN A 274 0.72 21.70 9.78
C GLN A 274 0.90 20.20 9.83
N VAL A 275 1.41 19.73 10.97
CA VAL A 275 1.62 18.33 11.26
C VAL A 275 0.19 17.75 11.35
N THR A 276 -0.39 17.49 10.18
CA THR A 276 -1.69 16.82 10.08
C THR A 276 -1.62 15.45 10.73
N GLY A 277 -0.43 14.81 10.74
CA GLY A 277 -0.16 13.60 11.50
C GLY A 277 0.14 13.78 12.98
N LYS A 278 0.04 15.00 13.54
CA LYS A 278 0.34 15.23 14.97
C LYS A 278 -0.66 14.47 15.84
N GLY A 279 -0.17 13.43 16.50
CA GLY A 279 -0.98 12.52 17.30
C GLY A 279 -1.37 11.22 16.61
N PHE A 280 -1.02 11.01 15.33
CA PHE A 280 -1.20 9.71 14.69
C PHE A 280 -0.39 8.65 15.45
N GLN A 281 -1.08 7.62 15.89
CA GLN A 281 -0.49 6.49 16.58
C GLN A 281 -0.48 5.29 15.63
N PRO A 282 0.65 5.03 14.96
CA PRO A 282 0.72 3.92 14.04
C PRO A 282 0.51 2.59 14.77
N PRO A 283 -0.18 1.62 14.16
CA PRO A 283 -0.24 0.28 14.70
C PRO A 283 1.16 -0.32 14.85
N CYS A 284 1.38 -1.11 15.88
CA CYS A 284 2.70 -1.65 16.17
C CYS A 284 2.76 -3.19 16.08
N TRP A 285 3.91 -3.71 15.68
CA TRP A 285 4.16 -5.15 15.58
C TRP A 285 3.95 -5.90 16.90
N ARG A 286 4.21 -5.26 18.04
CA ARG A 286 3.98 -5.88 19.36
C ARG A 286 2.51 -6.26 19.54
N SER A 287 1.58 -5.38 19.18
CA SER A 287 0.14 -5.65 19.25
C SER A 287 -0.27 -6.74 18.29
N HIS A 288 0.27 -6.71 17.06
CA HIS A 288 0.07 -7.75 16.06
C HIS A 288 0.47 -9.12 16.58
N PHE A 289 1.72 -9.28 17.00
CA PHE A 289 2.23 -10.56 17.48
C PHE A 289 1.53 -11.03 18.76
N LYS A 290 1.19 -10.12 19.68
CA LYS A 290 0.42 -10.49 20.88
C LYS A 290 -0.94 -11.09 20.48
N ALA A 291 -1.66 -10.48 19.55
CA ALA A 291 -2.95 -10.99 19.07
C ALA A 291 -2.80 -12.34 18.36
N VAL A 292 -1.85 -12.47 17.44
CA VAL A 292 -1.63 -13.69 16.65
C VAL A 292 -1.16 -14.84 17.53
N LEU A 293 -0.11 -14.63 18.35
CA LEU A 293 0.47 -15.71 19.18
C LEU A 293 -0.50 -16.20 20.26
N SER A 294 -1.43 -15.37 20.73
CA SER A 294 -2.47 -15.79 21.67
C SER A 294 -3.48 -16.77 21.06
N ARG A 295 -3.46 -16.96 19.75
CA ARG A 295 -4.38 -17.80 18.98
C ARG A 295 -3.68 -18.99 18.33
N LEU A 296 -2.37 -19.12 18.44
CA LEU A 296 -1.59 -20.28 18.01
C LEU A 296 -1.49 -21.32 19.12
#